data_e8f55579b1ce6ebc227d0f968acd6459
#
_entry.id   e8f55579b1ce6ebc227d0f968acd6459
#
_cell.length_a   1.000
_cell.length_b   1.000
_cell.length_c   1.000
_cell.angle_alpha   90.00
_cell.angle_beta   90.00
_cell.angle_gamma   90.00
#
_symmetry.space_group_name_H-M   'P 1'
#
loop_
_entity.id
_entity.type
_entity.pdbx_description
1 polymer ?
#
loop_
_entity_poly.entity_id
_entity_poly.type
_entity_poly.pdbx_seq_one_letter_code
_entity_poly.pdbx_strand_id
1 'polypeptide(L)'
;MLGGILLCFGHGVLAIDTEWAFFTGLILIVVGVGFLKPNISTMVGGLYKKGDNKRDTGFYIFYMGINIGAFLGALTVGAVAAKYGWHYGFGLAGIGMAIGQLVYFYGLQYLEGVGEFIGSDKSPDKELMNKPLSRVEKDRMIVLLLSFLIIIVFWGAFEQAGAVSYTHLTLPTTLQV
;
A
#
# COMPACT_ATOMS: atom_id res chain seq x y z
N MET A 1 -0.72 2.04 12.18
CA MET A 1 -2.15 1.75 12.48
C MET A 1 -3.12 2.50 11.57
N LEU A 2 -3.05 3.83 11.46
CA LEU A 2 -4.02 4.63 10.68
C LEU A 2 -4.20 4.14 9.25
N GLY A 3 -3.12 3.88 8.52
CA GLY A 3 -3.18 3.40 7.13
C GLY A 3 -3.92 2.07 6.98
N GLY A 4 -3.70 1.12 7.89
CA GLY A 4 -4.41 -0.17 7.88
C GLY A 4 -5.91 -0.03 8.15
N ILE A 5 -6.29 0.84 9.07
CA ILE A 5 -7.70 1.16 9.38
C ILE A 5 -8.36 1.79 8.15
N LEU A 6 -7.72 2.77 7.50
CA LEU A 6 -8.23 3.39 6.28
C LEU A 6 -8.42 2.38 5.14
N LEU A 7 -7.50 1.41 5.01
CA LEU A 7 -7.65 0.33 4.03
C LEU A 7 -8.83 -0.59 4.34
N CYS A 8 -9.04 -0.96 5.59
CA CYS A 8 -10.20 -1.77 5.99
C CYS A 8 -11.51 -1.04 5.65
N PHE A 9 -11.61 0.24 6.01
CA PHE A 9 -12.78 1.05 5.67
C PHE A 9 -12.94 1.23 4.15
N GLY A 10 -11.85 1.49 3.44
CA GLY A 10 -11.88 1.67 1.99
C GLY A 10 -12.42 0.43 1.26
N HIS A 11 -11.95 -0.76 1.60
CA HIS A 11 -12.46 -2.01 1.03
C HIS A 11 -13.90 -2.30 1.48
N GLY A 12 -14.25 -1.97 2.71
CA GLY A 12 -15.63 -2.11 3.20
C GLY A 12 -16.61 -1.20 2.44
N VAL A 13 -16.20 0.03 2.17
CA VAL A 13 -17.00 0.99 1.38
C VAL A 13 -17.11 0.53 -0.07
N LEU A 14 -16.04 -0.01 -0.68
CA LEU A 14 -16.08 -0.59 -2.04
C LEU A 14 -17.03 -1.79 -2.18
N ALA A 15 -17.33 -2.48 -1.08
CA ALA A 15 -18.30 -3.57 -1.07
C ALA A 15 -19.75 -3.08 -1.21
N ILE A 16 -20.01 -1.78 -1.06
CA ILE A 16 -21.33 -1.17 -1.25
C ILE A 16 -21.52 -0.84 -2.72
N ASP A 17 -22.61 -1.36 -3.32
CA ASP A 17 -22.93 -1.19 -4.74
C ASP A 17 -23.51 0.19 -5.04
N THR A 18 -22.69 1.23 -4.94
CA THR A 18 -23.06 2.60 -5.32
C THR A 18 -21.85 3.33 -5.91
N GLU A 19 -22.10 4.20 -6.86
CA GLU A 19 -21.06 4.99 -7.52
C GLU A 19 -20.25 5.84 -6.52
N TRP A 20 -20.93 6.48 -5.58
CA TRP A 20 -20.28 7.28 -4.53
C TRP A 20 -19.39 6.44 -3.61
N ALA A 21 -19.84 5.24 -3.25
CA ALA A 21 -19.06 4.33 -2.44
C ALA A 21 -17.79 3.87 -3.17
N PHE A 22 -17.89 3.64 -4.48
CA PHE A 22 -16.74 3.27 -5.30
C PHE A 22 -15.64 4.33 -5.25
N PHE A 23 -15.93 5.59 -5.58
CA PHE A 23 -14.93 6.66 -5.54
C PHE A 23 -14.42 6.95 -4.13
N THR A 24 -15.31 6.95 -3.15
CA THR A 24 -14.91 7.18 -1.75
C THR A 24 -14.00 6.06 -1.25
N GLY A 25 -14.32 4.80 -1.55
CA GLY A 25 -13.50 3.65 -1.22
C GLY A 25 -12.12 3.71 -1.85
N LEU A 26 -12.03 4.10 -3.14
CA LEU A 26 -10.75 4.29 -3.83
C LEU A 26 -9.88 5.36 -3.15
N ILE A 27 -10.46 6.51 -2.80
CA ILE A 27 -9.74 7.58 -2.11
C ILE A 27 -9.19 7.09 -0.77
N LEU A 28 -10.03 6.39 0.02
CA LEU A 28 -9.61 5.83 1.31
C LEU A 28 -8.47 4.82 1.15
N ILE A 29 -8.52 3.98 0.11
CA ILE A 29 -7.46 3.01 -0.19
C ILE A 29 -6.17 3.72 -0.58
N VAL A 30 -6.22 4.70 -1.47
CA VAL A 30 -5.03 5.47 -1.90
C VAL A 30 -4.35 6.12 -0.71
N VAL A 31 -5.11 6.82 0.14
CA VAL A 31 -4.59 7.45 1.35
C VAL A 31 -4.06 6.40 2.33
N GLY A 32 -4.80 5.31 2.52
CA GLY A 32 -4.42 4.20 3.40
C GLY A 32 -3.10 3.54 3.00
N VAL A 33 -2.92 3.25 1.70
CA VAL A 33 -1.65 2.69 1.15
C VAL A 33 -0.51 3.67 1.35
N GLY A 34 -0.73 4.97 1.12
CA GLY A 34 0.26 6.02 1.33
C GLY A 34 0.79 6.06 2.76
N PHE A 35 -0.09 5.87 3.76
CA PHE A 35 0.33 5.77 5.16
C PHE A 35 0.91 4.42 5.54
N LEU A 36 0.42 3.32 4.97
CA LEU A 36 0.82 1.97 5.39
C LEU A 36 2.17 1.57 4.82
N LYS A 37 2.33 1.65 3.50
CA LYS A 37 3.44 1.05 2.76
C LYS A 37 4.83 1.57 3.18
N PRO A 38 5.09 2.88 3.27
CA PRO A 38 6.40 3.38 3.69
C PRO A 38 6.70 3.05 5.16
N ASN A 39 5.69 3.12 6.03
CA ASN A 39 5.86 2.88 7.45
C ASN A 39 6.19 1.40 7.75
N ILE A 40 5.51 0.44 7.12
CA ILE A 40 5.81 -0.98 7.30
C ILE A 40 7.24 -1.30 6.85
N SER A 41 7.67 -0.79 5.69
CA SER A 41 9.02 -1.02 5.20
C SER A 41 10.08 -0.47 6.17
N THR A 42 9.83 0.71 6.73
CA THR A 42 10.71 1.32 7.74
C THR A 42 10.73 0.50 9.03
N MET A 43 9.58 -0.01 9.48
CA MET A 43 9.49 -0.87 10.65
C MET A 43 10.27 -2.17 10.49
N VAL A 44 10.15 -2.85 9.32
CA VAL A 44 10.95 -4.05 9.02
C VAL A 44 12.44 -3.75 9.12
N GLY A 45 12.87 -2.61 8.56
CA GLY A 45 14.26 -2.17 8.68
C GLY A 45 14.71 -1.86 10.11
N GLY A 46 13.79 -1.37 10.96
CA GLY A 46 14.03 -1.02 12.36
C GLY A 46 14.13 -2.22 13.31
N LEU A 47 13.62 -3.41 12.90
CA LEU A 47 13.74 -4.63 13.70
C LEU A 47 15.19 -5.16 13.80
N TYR A 48 16.06 -4.72 12.91
CA TYR A 48 17.44 -5.18 12.82
C TYR A 48 18.41 -4.05 13.12
N LYS A 49 19.51 -4.37 13.81
CA LYS A 49 20.60 -3.41 14.03
C LYS A 49 21.27 -3.03 12.72
N LYS A 50 21.79 -1.79 12.65
CA LYS A 50 22.58 -1.35 11.49
C LYS A 50 23.80 -2.26 11.32
N GLY A 51 23.96 -2.84 10.12
CA GLY A 51 25.06 -3.76 9.80
C GLY A 51 24.79 -5.25 10.12
N ASP A 52 23.60 -5.61 10.58
CA ASP A 52 23.22 -7.01 10.77
C ASP A 52 22.90 -7.67 9.42
N ASN A 53 23.62 -8.76 9.10
CA ASN A 53 23.40 -9.53 7.88
C ASN A 53 21.98 -10.15 7.79
N LYS A 54 21.32 -10.34 8.93
CA LYS A 54 19.93 -10.86 8.97
C LYS A 54 18.91 -9.85 8.48
N ARG A 55 19.26 -8.58 8.38
CA ARG A 55 18.38 -7.52 7.89
C ARG A 55 17.93 -7.79 6.45
N ASP A 56 18.86 -8.16 5.59
CA ASP A 56 18.54 -8.46 4.18
C ASP A 56 17.64 -9.69 4.08
N THR A 57 17.89 -10.72 4.87
CA THR A 57 17.02 -11.90 4.96
C THR A 57 15.60 -11.52 5.42
N GLY A 58 15.48 -10.62 6.40
CA GLY A 58 14.19 -10.10 6.85
C GLY A 58 13.41 -9.40 5.72
N PHE A 59 14.09 -8.58 4.92
CA PHE A 59 13.47 -7.95 3.75
C PHE A 59 13.09 -8.98 2.67
N TYR A 60 13.90 -10.01 2.42
CA TYR A 60 13.50 -11.08 1.47
C TYR A 60 12.23 -11.79 1.92
N ILE A 61 12.12 -12.16 3.20
CA ILE A 61 10.91 -12.79 3.73
C ILE A 61 9.70 -11.84 3.61
N PHE A 62 9.88 -10.56 3.92
CA PHE A 62 8.83 -9.55 3.79
C PHE A 62 8.34 -9.40 2.34
N TYR A 63 9.24 -9.27 1.38
CA TYR A 63 8.88 -9.17 -0.04
C TYR A 63 8.27 -10.46 -0.58
N MET A 64 8.75 -11.62 -0.14
CA MET A 64 8.15 -12.91 -0.50
C MET A 64 6.70 -12.98 0.00
N GLY A 65 6.44 -12.54 1.23
CA GLY A 65 5.08 -12.45 1.78
C GLY A 65 4.16 -11.54 0.95
N ILE A 66 4.67 -10.38 0.50
CA ILE A 66 3.91 -9.48 -0.40
C ILE A 66 3.54 -10.18 -1.71
N ASN A 67 4.49 -10.87 -2.35
CA ASN A 67 4.25 -11.55 -3.62
C ASN A 67 3.28 -12.73 -3.49
N ILE A 68 3.40 -13.53 -2.43
CA ILE A 68 2.45 -14.60 -2.12
C ILE A 68 1.05 -14.01 -1.88
N GLY A 69 0.97 -12.94 -1.09
CA GLY A 69 -0.29 -12.23 -0.85
C GLY A 69 -0.93 -11.68 -2.11
N ALA A 70 -0.13 -11.09 -3.01
CA ALA A 70 -0.62 -10.59 -4.30
C ALA A 70 -1.16 -11.74 -5.19
N PHE A 71 -0.44 -12.86 -5.27
CA PHE A 71 -0.88 -14.03 -6.03
C PHE A 71 -2.19 -14.61 -5.49
N LEU A 72 -2.24 -14.90 -4.19
CA LEU A 72 -3.45 -15.43 -3.54
C LEU A 72 -4.62 -14.45 -3.62
N GLY A 73 -4.36 -13.15 -3.45
CA GLY A 73 -5.36 -12.10 -3.56
C GLY A 73 -5.96 -12.04 -4.95
N ALA A 74 -5.13 -12.00 -6.00
CA ALA A 74 -5.60 -11.99 -7.38
C ALA A 74 -6.45 -13.23 -7.71
N LEU A 75 -6.00 -14.41 -7.26
CA LEU A 75 -6.70 -15.65 -7.51
C LEU A 75 -8.05 -15.71 -6.78
N THR A 76 -8.08 -15.41 -5.49
CA THR A 76 -9.30 -15.57 -4.68
C THR A 76 -10.30 -14.43 -4.94
N VAL A 77 -9.85 -13.17 -4.93
CA VAL A 77 -10.71 -12.01 -5.19
C VAL A 77 -11.23 -12.04 -6.62
N GLY A 78 -10.36 -12.37 -7.60
CA GLY A 78 -10.74 -12.48 -9.00
C GLY A 78 -11.77 -13.60 -9.23
N ALA A 79 -11.59 -14.76 -8.64
CA ALA A 79 -12.54 -15.88 -8.74
C ALA A 79 -13.91 -15.54 -8.12
N VAL A 80 -13.92 -14.89 -6.96
CA VAL A 80 -15.16 -14.45 -6.29
C VAL A 80 -15.84 -13.35 -7.11
N ALA A 81 -15.08 -12.37 -7.60
CA ALA A 81 -15.61 -11.29 -8.42
C ALA A 81 -16.23 -11.81 -9.74
N ALA A 82 -15.59 -12.77 -10.39
CA ALA A 82 -16.10 -13.39 -11.63
C ALA A 82 -17.40 -14.18 -11.41
N LYS A 83 -17.56 -14.82 -10.23
CA LYS A 83 -18.72 -15.67 -9.95
C LYS A 83 -19.89 -14.92 -9.31
N TYR A 84 -19.61 -13.99 -8.41
CA TYR A 84 -20.61 -13.35 -7.56
C TYR A 84 -20.72 -11.84 -7.78
N GLY A 85 -19.77 -11.24 -8.53
CA GLY A 85 -19.70 -9.79 -8.77
C GLY A 85 -18.59 -9.11 -7.98
N TRP A 86 -18.21 -7.92 -8.47
CA TRP A 86 -17.06 -7.17 -7.95
C TRP A 86 -17.19 -6.75 -6.49
N HIS A 87 -18.40 -6.46 -6.01
CA HIS A 87 -18.65 -6.04 -4.61
C HIS A 87 -18.25 -7.14 -3.61
N TYR A 88 -18.55 -8.40 -3.94
CA TYR A 88 -18.13 -9.53 -3.11
C TYR A 88 -16.61 -9.73 -3.13
N GLY A 89 -15.96 -9.49 -4.28
CA GLY A 89 -14.51 -9.49 -4.39
C GLY A 89 -13.86 -8.43 -3.48
N PHE A 90 -14.36 -7.21 -3.52
CA PHE A 90 -13.88 -6.12 -2.66
C PHE A 90 -14.16 -6.39 -1.17
N GLY A 91 -15.32 -6.95 -0.85
CA GLY A 91 -15.65 -7.38 0.51
C GLY A 91 -14.68 -8.44 1.04
N LEU A 92 -14.33 -9.43 0.21
CA LEU A 92 -13.32 -10.44 0.57
C LEU A 92 -11.94 -9.82 0.81
N ALA A 93 -11.52 -8.87 -0.01
CA ALA A 93 -10.28 -8.12 0.20
C ALA A 93 -10.33 -7.34 1.52
N GLY A 94 -11.48 -6.74 1.86
CA GLY A 94 -11.71 -6.07 3.14
C GLY A 94 -11.56 -7.00 4.35
N ILE A 95 -12.09 -8.22 4.26
CA ILE A 95 -11.93 -9.25 5.30
C ILE A 95 -10.44 -9.60 5.46
N GLY A 96 -9.72 -9.81 4.35
CA GLY A 96 -8.28 -10.06 4.38
C GLY A 96 -7.50 -8.94 5.06
N MET A 97 -7.84 -7.68 4.76
CA MET A 97 -7.23 -6.50 5.42
C MET A 97 -7.55 -6.45 6.91
N ALA A 98 -8.79 -6.77 7.30
CA ALA A 98 -9.18 -6.80 8.72
C ALA A 98 -8.40 -7.87 9.50
N ILE A 99 -8.24 -9.06 8.92
CA ILE A 99 -7.40 -10.12 9.50
C ILE A 99 -5.95 -9.64 9.64
N GLY A 100 -5.38 -9.05 8.59
CA GLY A 100 -4.04 -8.48 8.63
C GLY A 100 -3.88 -7.40 9.72
N GLN A 101 -4.90 -6.55 9.89
CA GLN A 101 -4.90 -5.51 10.92
C GLN A 101 -4.98 -6.11 12.33
N LEU A 102 -5.74 -7.19 12.53
CA LEU A 102 -5.80 -7.92 13.80
C LEU A 102 -4.46 -8.58 14.12
N VAL A 103 -3.84 -9.25 13.15
CA VAL A 103 -2.48 -9.83 13.33
C VAL A 103 -1.47 -8.74 13.69
N TYR A 104 -1.53 -7.59 13.03
CA TYR A 104 -0.67 -6.46 13.35
C TYR A 104 -0.92 -5.96 14.78
N PHE A 105 -2.18 -5.84 15.20
CA PHE A 105 -2.54 -5.38 16.54
C PHE A 105 -2.02 -6.31 17.64
N TYR A 106 -2.18 -7.61 17.47
CA TYR A 106 -1.61 -8.60 18.39
C TYR A 106 -0.08 -8.65 18.34
N GLY A 107 0.50 -8.33 17.19
CA GLY A 107 1.95 -8.28 16.99
C GLY A 107 2.63 -7.05 17.58
N LEU A 108 1.89 -5.98 17.95
CA LEU A 108 2.45 -4.74 18.47
C LEU A 108 3.37 -4.95 19.68
N GLN A 109 3.07 -5.91 20.54
CA GLN A 109 3.90 -6.25 21.72
C GLN A 109 5.33 -6.68 21.34
N TYR A 110 5.55 -7.19 20.13
CA TYR A 110 6.87 -7.59 19.62
C TYR A 110 7.58 -6.47 18.87
N LEU A 111 6.92 -5.33 18.68
CA LEU A 111 7.41 -4.17 17.93
C LEU A 111 7.79 -3.00 18.86
N GLU A 112 8.00 -3.25 20.15
CA GLU A 112 8.36 -2.20 21.11
C GLU A 112 9.63 -1.47 20.67
N GLY A 113 9.56 -0.14 20.62
CA GLY A 113 10.64 0.73 20.17
C GLY A 113 10.83 0.83 18.65
N VAL A 114 9.97 0.15 17.85
CA VAL A 114 10.01 0.20 16.38
C VAL A 114 8.75 0.85 15.84
N GLY A 115 8.90 1.86 15.00
CA GLY A 115 7.76 2.57 14.38
C GLY A 115 7.04 3.53 15.32
N GLU A 116 7.70 3.97 16.39
CA GLU A 116 7.17 5.03 17.24
C GLU A 116 7.06 6.36 16.48
N PHE A 117 6.06 7.16 16.85
CA PHE A 117 5.87 8.47 16.22
C PHE A 117 7.08 9.36 16.52
N ILE A 118 7.68 9.94 15.48
CA ILE A 118 8.90 10.74 15.58
C ILE A 118 8.75 11.97 16.52
N GLY A 119 7.54 12.43 16.77
CA GLY A 119 7.23 13.51 17.72
C GLY A 119 6.99 13.03 19.17
N SER A 120 7.11 11.74 19.46
CA SER A 120 6.97 11.19 20.81
C SER A 120 8.16 11.61 21.70
N ASP A 121 7.90 11.82 22.99
CA ASP A 121 8.96 12.15 23.97
C ASP A 121 10.02 11.05 24.09
N LYS A 122 9.72 9.84 23.62
CA LYS A 122 10.63 8.69 23.58
C LYS A 122 11.44 8.58 22.28
N SER A 123 11.18 9.44 21.28
CA SER A 123 11.89 9.38 20.02
C SER A 123 13.28 10.01 20.14
N PRO A 124 14.35 9.28 19.80
CA PRO A 124 15.71 9.85 19.77
C PRO A 124 15.89 10.96 18.74
N ASP A 125 14.95 11.10 17.80
CA ASP A 125 15.03 12.07 16.70
C ASP A 125 14.25 13.36 16.95
N LYS A 126 13.71 13.56 18.17
CA LYS A 126 12.94 14.77 18.53
C LYS A 126 13.73 16.08 18.33
N GLU A 127 15.03 16.06 18.61
CA GLU A 127 15.90 17.22 18.40
C GLU A 127 16.12 17.53 16.91
N LEU A 128 16.09 16.52 16.05
CA LEU A 128 16.23 16.68 14.60
C LEU A 128 15.02 17.38 13.96
N MET A 129 13.82 17.17 14.50
CA MET A 129 12.59 17.81 13.99
C MET A 129 12.58 19.32 14.17
N ASN A 130 13.25 19.86 15.18
CA ASN A 130 13.29 21.28 15.47
C ASN A 130 14.43 22.03 14.74
N LYS A 131 15.30 21.30 14.02
CA LYS A 131 16.38 21.91 13.23
C LYS A 131 15.84 22.42 11.89
N PRO A 132 16.13 23.69 11.53
CA PRO A 132 15.81 24.19 10.21
C PRO A 132 16.58 23.39 9.15
N LEU A 133 15.90 23.03 8.06
CA LEU A 133 16.49 22.30 6.95
C LEU A 133 17.64 23.09 6.33
N SER A 134 18.78 22.45 6.17
CA SER A 134 19.93 22.98 5.44
C SER A 134 19.60 23.13 3.93
N ARG A 135 20.41 23.92 3.20
CA ARG A 135 20.24 24.06 1.73
C ARG A 135 20.29 22.70 1.02
N VAL A 136 21.25 21.85 1.38
CA VAL A 136 21.43 20.53 0.78
C VAL A 136 20.21 19.62 1.02
N GLU A 137 19.60 19.70 2.21
CA GLU A 137 18.39 18.93 2.53
C GLU A 137 17.19 19.43 1.73
N LYS A 138 17.05 20.73 1.53
CA LYS A 138 16.01 21.33 0.68
C LYS A 138 16.17 20.90 -0.78
N ASP A 139 17.38 20.94 -1.31
CA ASP A 139 17.66 20.50 -2.68
C ASP A 139 17.34 19.01 -2.86
N ARG A 140 17.70 18.17 -1.90
CA ARG A 140 17.34 16.75 -1.89
C ARG A 140 15.81 16.54 -1.85
N MET A 141 15.08 17.32 -1.06
CA MET A 141 13.62 17.28 -1.05
C MET A 141 13.01 17.66 -2.41
N ILE A 142 13.54 18.68 -3.07
CA ILE A 142 13.07 19.09 -4.40
C ILE A 142 13.30 17.97 -5.41
N VAL A 143 14.49 17.35 -5.41
CA VAL A 143 14.79 16.20 -6.29
C VAL A 143 13.84 15.03 -6.02
N LEU A 144 13.54 14.72 -4.75
CA LEU A 144 12.57 13.69 -4.39
C LEU A 144 11.16 14.01 -4.90
N LEU A 145 10.70 15.25 -4.75
CA LEU A 145 9.39 15.66 -5.24
C LEU A 145 9.28 15.57 -6.76
N LEU A 146 10.31 16.00 -7.48
CA LEU A 146 10.38 15.85 -8.95
C LEU A 146 10.40 14.38 -9.36
N SER A 147 11.14 13.53 -8.63
CA SER A 147 11.17 12.08 -8.87
C SER A 147 9.79 11.46 -8.64
N PHE A 148 9.04 11.88 -7.63
CA PHE A 148 7.67 11.41 -7.41
C PHE A 148 6.73 11.79 -8.56
N LEU A 149 6.83 12.99 -9.11
CA LEU A 149 6.03 13.38 -10.28
C LEU A 149 6.32 12.48 -11.47
N ILE A 150 7.60 12.20 -11.75
CA ILE A 150 7.99 11.29 -12.84
C ILE A 150 7.45 9.88 -12.60
N ILE A 151 7.56 9.36 -11.37
CA ILE A 151 7.06 8.04 -11.01
C ILE A 151 5.54 7.95 -11.15
N ILE A 152 4.79 8.99 -10.74
CA ILE A 152 3.34 9.03 -10.90
C ILE A 152 2.95 8.96 -12.37
N VAL A 153 3.59 9.75 -13.24
CA VAL A 153 3.33 9.73 -14.69
C VAL A 153 3.71 8.38 -15.29
N PHE A 154 4.86 7.83 -14.91
CA PHE A 154 5.32 6.52 -15.38
C PHE A 154 4.33 5.40 -15.03
N TRP A 155 3.95 5.27 -13.76
CA TRP A 155 3.03 4.22 -13.33
C TRP A 155 1.63 4.44 -13.88
N GLY A 156 1.16 5.69 -13.99
CA GLY A 156 -0.11 6.00 -14.63
C GLY A 156 -0.14 5.54 -16.08
N ALA A 157 0.93 5.79 -16.85
CA ALA A 157 1.05 5.32 -18.22
C ALA A 157 1.22 3.79 -18.30
N PHE A 158 2.00 3.19 -17.40
CA PHE A 158 2.24 1.75 -17.36
C PHE A 158 0.96 0.94 -17.09
N GLU A 159 0.16 1.36 -16.12
CA GLU A 159 -1.11 0.69 -15.80
C GLU A 159 -2.14 0.84 -16.94
N GLN A 160 -2.09 1.92 -17.72
CA GLN A 160 -2.93 2.07 -18.91
C GLN A 160 -2.62 1.05 -20.01
N ALA A 161 -1.41 0.51 -20.08
CA ALA A 161 -1.04 -0.48 -21.09
C ALA A 161 -1.95 -1.72 -21.04
N GLY A 162 -2.33 -2.17 -19.84
CA GLY A 162 -3.28 -3.27 -19.66
C GLY A 162 -4.69 -2.93 -20.12
N ALA A 163 -5.20 -1.74 -19.76
CA ALA A 163 -6.53 -1.29 -20.14
C ALA A 163 -6.66 -1.06 -21.66
N VAL A 164 -5.65 -0.42 -22.29
CA VAL A 164 -5.61 -0.19 -23.73
C VAL A 164 -5.51 -1.51 -24.49
N SER A 165 -4.65 -2.44 -24.05
CA SER A 165 -4.52 -3.75 -24.68
C SER A 165 -5.84 -4.51 -24.64
N TYR A 166 -6.54 -4.48 -23.51
CA TYR A 166 -7.84 -5.16 -23.36
C TYR A 166 -8.90 -4.56 -24.30
N THR A 167 -9.02 -3.24 -24.38
CA THR A 167 -9.98 -2.57 -25.26
C THR A 167 -9.70 -2.80 -26.74
N HIS A 168 -8.43 -2.80 -27.16
CA HIS A 168 -8.06 -3.02 -28.55
C HIS A 168 -8.11 -4.47 -28.99
N LEU A 169 -7.86 -5.44 -28.09
CA LEU A 169 -7.97 -6.88 -28.41
C LEU A 169 -9.42 -7.37 -28.45
N THR A 170 -10.33 -6.71 -27.76
CA THR A 170 -11.75 -7.11 -27.70
C THR A 170 -12.63 -6.45 -28.78
N LEU A 171 -12.16 -5.39 -29.45
CA LEU A 171 -12.94 -4.65 -30.46
C LEU A 171 -12.99 -5.22 -31.87
N PRO A 172 -12.10 -6.12 -32.38
CA PRO A 172 -12.06 -6.42 -33.80
C PRO A 172 -13.06 -7.47 -34.30
N THR A 173 -13.74 -8.20 -33.43
CA THR A 173 -14.53 -9.35 -33.89
C THR A 173 -15.96 -9.00 -34.31
N THR A 174 -16.43 -7.79 -34.13
CA THR A 174 -17.79 -7.38 -34.45
C THR A 174 -17.92 -6.51 -35.72
N LEU A 175 -16.82 -6.22 -36.40
CA LEU A 175 -16.83 -5.40 -37.63
C LEU A 175 -16.47 -6.17 -38.91
N GLN A 176 -16.54 -7.50 -38.88
CA GLN A 176 -16.44 -8.31 -40.10
C GLN A 176 -17.78 -9.03 -40.35
N VAL A 177 -18.79 -8.27 -40.75
CA VAL A 177 -19.92 -8.77 -41.55
C VAL A 177 -20.22 -7.71 -42.61
#